data_00c88821db5070c15e9a988d6dc968bc
#
_entry.id   00c88821db5070c15e9a988d6dc968bc
#
_cell.length_a   1.000
_cell.length_b   1.000
_cell.length_c   1.000
_cell.angle_alpha   90.00
_cell.angle_beta   90.00
_cell.angle_gamma   90.00
#
_symmetry.space_group_name_H-M   'P 1'
#
loop_
_entity.id
_entity.type
_entity.pdbx_description
1 polymer ?
#
loop_
_entity_poly.entity_id
_entity_poly.type
_entity_poly.pdbx_seq_one_letter_code
_entity_poly.pdbx_strand_id
1 'polypeptide(L)'
;MTNNDARQLYERATNTEQNQLVLHVRALGRSRDIAFDAIAVTSASSDEAIRQAVAQFMDVSVEQLRGTIIERHENGNMTLRPEAVFG
;
A
#
# COMPACT_ATOMS: atom_id res chain seq x y z
N MET A 1 -18.40 18.04 22.72
CA MET A 1 -18.06 17.56 22.54
C MET A 1 -17.82 17.35 21.98
N THR A 2 -17.55 17.49 21.85
CA THR A 2 -17.24 17.04 21.42
C THR A 2 -16.79 16.72 20.86
N ASN A 3 -16.73 16.96 20.74
CA ASN A 3 -16.29 16.43 20.24
C ASN A 3 -15.93 16.10 19.66
N ASN A 4 -15.95 16.35 19.70
CA ASN A 4 -15.57 15.82 19.21
C ASN A 4 -15.28 15.64 18.58
N ASP A 5 -15.51 16.02 18.73
CA ASP A 5 -15.20 15.61 18.33
C ASP A 5 -14.58 15.51 17.82
N ALA A 6 -14.48 15.82 18.01
CA ALA A 6 -13.89 15.38 17.71
C ALA A 6 -13.22 15.11 17.58
N ARG A 7 -13.39 15.19 17.87
CA ARG A 7 -12.84 14.63 17.90
C ARG A 7 -12.56 14.05 17.49
N GLN A 8 -12.88 14.34 17.62
CA GLN A 8 -12.61 13.65 17.42
C GLN A 8 -12.16 13.46 16.77
N LEU A 9 -12.30 14.14 16.94
CA LEU A 9 -11.81 13.71 16.56
C LEU A 9 -11.05 13.62 16.32
N TYR A 10 -10.97 13.78 16.70
CA TYR A 10 -10.20 13.29 16.70
C TYR A 10 -9.85 12.74 16.69
N GLU A 11 -10.09 12.66 17.01
CA GLU A 11 -9.56 11.95 17.08
C GLU A 11 -9.50 11.50 16.51
N ARG A 12 -9.86 11.39 16.64
CA ARG A 12 -9.62 10.90 15.95
C ARG A 12 -8.99 10.96 15.19
N ALA A 13 -8.82 11.34 15.34
CA ALA A 13 -8.12 11.19 14.29
C ALA A 13 -6.77 10.98 14.39
N THR A 14 -6.15 11.23 15.03
CA THR A 14 -4.93 11.02 15.01
C THR A 14 -4.38 9.77 15.05
N ASN A 15 -4.78 8.98 15.72
CA ASN A 15 -4.32 7.77 15.70
C ASN A 15 -4.62 7.04 14.54
N THR A 16 -5.55 7.44 13.81
CA THR A 16 -5.85 6.79 12.63
C THR A 16 -4.77 6.92 11.68
N GLU A 17 -4.07 8.00 11.66
CA GLU A 17 -3.04 8.12 10.73
C GLU A 17 -1.99 7.14 10.89
N GLN A 18 -1.74 6.70 12.07
CA GLN A 18 -0.74 5.74 12.26
C GLN A 18 -1.08 4.44 11.71
N ASN A 19 -2.35 4.17 11.53
CA ASN A 19 -2.77 2.91 11.01
C ASN A 19 -3.00 2.95 9.54
N GLN A 20 -2.70 4.09 8.94
CA GLN A 20 -3.00 4.23 7.52
C GLN A 20 -1.75 4.02 6.71
N LEU A 21 -1.24 2.82 6.77
CA LEU A 21 -0.10 2.49 5.94
C LEU A 21 -0.54 2.38 4.49
N VAL A 22 0.33 2.77 3.61
CA VAL A 22 0.01 2.92 2.20
C VAL A 22 1.02 2.18 1.36
N LEU A 23 0.53 1.50 0.34
CA LEU A 23 1.35 0.90 -0.68
C LEU A 23 1.31 1.81 -1.91
N HIS A 24 2.45 2.31 -2.30
CA HIS A 24 2.57 3.15 -3.49
C HIS A 24 2.89 2.23 -4.66
N VAL A 25 1.99 2.15 -5.63
CA VAL A 25 2.19 1.30 -6.80
C VAL A 25 2.64 2.17 -7.96
N ARG A 26 3.76 1.79 -8.56
CA ARG A 26 4.31 2.49 -9.71
C ARG A 26 4.64 1.44 -10.75
N ALA A 27 3.64 0.98 -11.48
CA ALA A 27 3.82 -0.11 -12.41
C ALA A 27 2.78 -0.03 -13.51
N LEU A 28 3.07 -0.65 -14.63
CA LEU A 28 2.14 -0.74 -15.76
C LEU A 28 1.69 0.64 -16.23
N GLY A 29 2.58 1.63 -16.11
CA GLY A 29 2.25 2.99 -16.53
C GLY A 29 1.26 3.68 -15.62
N ARG A 30 1.04 3.15 -14.41
CA ARG A 30 0.05 3.69 -13.47
C ARG A 30 0.72 4.04 -12.16
N SER A 31 0.16 5.02 -11.49
CA SER A 31 0.56 5.37 -10.13
C SER A 31 -0.67 5.32 -9.26
N ARG A 32 -0.62 4.52 -8.20
CA ARG A 32 -1.73 4.38 -7.28
C ARG A 32 -1.22 4.33 -5.86
N ASP A 33 -1.91 4.98 -4.96
CA ASP A 33 -1.62 4.88 -3.54
C ASP A 33 -2.78 4.11 -2.91
N ILE A 34 -2.49 2.94 -2.37
CA ILE A 34 -3.51 2.03 -1.90
C ILE A 34 -3.33 1.80 -0.41
N ALA A 35 -4.36 2.07 0.36
CA ALA A 35 -4.27 1.79 1.79
C ALA A 35 -4.15 0.28 1.99
N PHE A 36 -3.31 -0.14 2.93
CA PHE A 36 -3.12 -1.55 3.22
C PHE A 36 -4.46 -2.24 3.49
N ASP A 37 -5.34 -1.56 4.20
CA ASP A 37 -6.64 -2.14 4.53
C ASP A 37 -7.49 -2.44 3.31
N ALA A 38 -7.31 -1.69 2.25
CA ALA A 38 -8.13 -1.87 1.07
C ALA A 38 -7.82 -3.16 0.34
N ILE A 39 -6.64 -3.74 0.59
CA ILE A 39 -6.23 -4.96 -0.08
C ILE A 39 -5.81 -6.03 0.91
N ALA A 40 -6.16 -5.85 2.17
CA ALA A 40 -5.89 -6.85 3.22
C ALA A 40 -4.40 -7.21 3.31
N VAL A 41 -3.53 -6.20 3.18
CA VAL A 41 -2.10 -6.38 3.27
C VAL A 41 -1.65 -5.87 4.64
N THR A 42 -0.63 -6.50 5.19
CA THR A 42 -0.03 -6.03 6.44
C THR A 42 1.48 -5.97 6.24
N SER A 43 2.18 -5.42 7.21
CA SER A 43 3.62 -5.35 7.11
C SER A 43 4.27 -6.73 7.13
N ALA A 44 3.52 -7.75 7.52
CA ALA A 44 4.02 -9.13 7.53
C ALA A 44 3.70 -9.88 6.24
N SER A 45 2.98 -9.25 5.32
CA SER A 45 2.64 -9.91 4.06
C SER A 45 3.88 -10.15 3.22
N SER A 46 3.93 -11.30 2.55
CA SER A 46 5.04 -11.61 1.67
C SER A 46 4.95 -10.79 0.40
N ASP A 47 6.07 -10.67 -0.30
CA ASP A 47 6.08 -9.93 -1.55
C ASP A 47 5.10 -10.54 -2.54
N GLU A 48 5.04 -11.86 -2.60
CA GLU A 48 4.12 -12.50 -3.52
C GLU A 48 2.67 -12.23 -3.15
N ALA A 49 2.33 -12.26 -1.88
CA ALA A 49 0.98 -11.97 -1.45
C ALA A 49 0.61 -10.53 -1.79
N ILE A 50 1.57 -9.62 -1.69
CA ILE A 50 1.33 -8.22 -2.01
C ILE A 50 1.09 -8.08 -3.51
N ARG A 51 1.90 -8.76 -4.35
CA ARG A 51 1.69 -8.69 -5.79
C ARG A 51 0.32 -9.22 -6.18
N GLN A 52 -0.11 -10.30 -5.56
CA GLN A 52 -1.43 -10.86 -5.85
C GLN A 52 -2.54 -9.91 -5.45
N ALA A 53 -2.41 -9.29 -4.29
CA ALA A 53 -3.41 -8.34 -3.83
C ALA A 53 -3.49 -7.13 -4.76
N VAL A 54 -2.33 -6.64 -5.21
CA VAL A 54 -2.28 -5.50 -6.11
C VAL A 54 -2.88 -5.89 -7.46
N ALA A 55 -2.57 -7.08 -7.96
CA ALA A 55 -3.10 -7.53 -9.24
C ALA A 55 -4.62 -7.56 -9.19
N GLN A 56 -5.19 -8.06 -8.11
CA GLN A 56 -6.63 -8.09 -7.97
C GLN A 56 -7.21 -6.69 -7.92
N PHE A 57 -6.58 -5.81 -7.16
CA PHE A 57 -7.07 -4.44 -7.01
C PHE A 57 -7.05 -3.71 -8.35
N MET A 58 -6.01 -3.93 -9.14
CA MET A 58 -5.86 -3.23 -10.42
C MET A 58 -6.50 -3.98 -11.58
N ASP A 59 -7.09 -5.13 -11.28
CA ASP A 59 -7.76 -5.94 -12.31
C ASP A 59 -6.80 -6.33 -13.43
N VAL A 60 -5.63 -6.81 -13.04
CA VAL A 60 -4.64 -7.32 -13.98
C VAL A 60 -4.20 -8.69 -13.49
N SER A 61 -3.52 -9.44 -14.33
CA SER A 61 -3.00 -10.72 -13.88
C SER A 61 -1.72 -10.51 -13.10
N VAL A 62 -1.43 -11.40 -12.16
CA VAL A 62 -0.23 -11.27 -11.35
C VAL A 62 1.01 -11.41 -12.23
N GLU A 63 0.89 -12.08 -13.36
CA GLU A 63 2.01 -12.20 -14.28
C GLU A 63 2.48 -10.84 -14.77
N GLN A 64 1.58 -9.90 -14.89
CA GLN A 64 1.94 -8.57 -15.35
C GLN A 64 2.77 -7.82 -14.32
N LEU A 65 2.78 -8.29 -13.08
CA LEU A 65 3.58 -7.68 -12.03
C LEU A 65 4.89 -8.44 -11.79
N ARG A 66 5.19 -9.42 -12.63
CA ARG A 66 6.44 -10.11 -12.53
C ARG A 66 7.56 -9.12 -12.82
N GLY A 67 8.65 -9.21 -12.14
CA GLY A 67 9.75 -8.26 -12.33
C GLY A 67 9.58 -6.99 -11.54
N THR A 68 8.60 -6.94 -10.64
CA THR A 68 8.51 -5.80 -9.73
C THR A 68 9.15 -6.18 -8.41
N ILE A 69 9.57 -5.17 -7.67
CA ILE A 69 10.08 -5.36 -6.31
C ILE A 69 9.22 -4.56 -5.37
N ILE A 70 9.26 -4.95 -4.11
CA ILE A 70 8.54 -4.25 -3.07
C ILE A 70 9.56 -3.67 -2.11
N GLU A 71 9.58 -2.35 -2.03
CA GLU A 71 10.46 -1.67 -1.10
C GLU A 71 9.69 -1.39 0.17
N ARG A 72 10.28 -1.72 1.30
CA ARG A 72 9.63 -1.50 2.60
C ARG A 72 10.35 -0.34 3.25
N HIS A 73 9.59 0.71 3.56
CA HIS A 73 10.17 1.94 4.07
C HIS A 73 10.14 1.97 5.59
N GLU A 74 10.96 2.80 6.16
CA GLU A 74 11.05 2.89 7.61
C GLU A 74 9.75 3.25 8.28
N ASN A 75 8.96 4.07 7.64
CA ASN A 75 7.68 4.47 8.22
C ASN A 75 6.60 3.42 8.09
N GLY A 76 6.92 2.26 7.50
CA GLY A 76 5.97 1.18 7.33
C GLY A 76 5.28 1.16 5.98
N ASN A 77 5.34 2.23 5.24
CA ASN A 77 4.77 2.25 3.90
C ASN A 77 5.61 1.38 2.97
N MET A 78 5.04 1.01 1.84
CA MET A 78 5.75 0.20 0.86
C MET A 78 5.59 0.79 -0.52
N THR A 79 6.51 0.46 -1.42
CA THR A 79 6.42 0.86 -2.82
C THR A 79 6.63 -0.37 -3.68
N LEU A 80 5.72 -0.60 -4.60
CA LEU A 80 5.85 -1.64 -5.61
C LEU A 80 6.24 -0.95 -6.91
N ARG A 81 7.38 -1.32 -7.47
CA ARG A 81 7.88 -0.71 -8.69
C ARG A 81 8.65 -1.72 -9.49
N PRO A 82 8.87 -1.45 -10.77
CA PRO A 82 9.68 -2.37 -11.58
C PRO A 82 11.10 -2.44 -11.04
N GLU A 83 11.68 -3.59 -11.15
CA GLU A 83 13.07 -3.75 -10.76
C GLU A 83 13.94 -3.04 -11.78
N ALA A 84 14.93 -2.29 -11.29
CA ALA A 84 15.83 -1.59 -12.20
C ALA A 84 16.71 -2.60 -12.91
N VAL A 85 16.79 -2.46 -14.22
CA VAL A 85 17.63 -3.35 -15.00
C VAL A 85 18.66 -2.51 -15.70
N PHE A 86 19.93 -2.87 -15.50
CA PHE A 86 21.00 -2.16 -16.15
C PHE A 86 21.61 -3.13 -17.12
N GLY A 87 21.51 -2.81 -18.34
CA GLY A 87 21.98 -3.77 -19.25
C GLY A 87 22.74 -3.35 -20.33
#